data_6f7dac26c80e2c1dde539eb3586a7812
#
_entry.id   6f7dac26c80e2c1dde539eb3586a7812
#
_cell.length_a   1.000
_cell.length_b   1.000
_cell.length_c   1.000
_cell.angle_alpha   90.00
_cell.angle_beta   90.00
_cell.angle_gamma   90.00
#
_symmetry.space_group_name_H-M   'P 1'
#
loop_
_entity.id
_entity.type
_entity.pdbx_description
1 polymer ?
#
loop_
_entity_poly.entity_id
_entity_poly.type
_entity_poly.pdbx_seq_one_letter_code
_entity_poly.pdbx_strand_id
1 'polypeptide(L)'
;MFTKVLIAEDFDSINIALIQTLESMGVKEIEHAKYCDDALLKAKKAIQDKAPFDLLISDLSFETDYRTVSLKSGEELIAAIRKIQPEIPVLVYTVEDKSFVIKSLVEDVKINAFVHKGRNSISQLKTAMETILFGGNFISQNLAHALKDTNFNEIEDYDVEILSHLLLF
;
A
#
# COMPACT_ATOMS: atom_id res chain seq x y z
N MET A 1 -3.76 9.55 14.16
CA MET A 1 -4.87 9.06 13.27
C MET A 1 -4.67 9.66 11.88
N PHE A 2 -4.85 8.86 10.85
CA PHE A 2 -4.85 9.39 9.48
C PHE A 2 -6.09 10.23 9.24
N THR A 3 -5.95 11.38 8.60
CA THR A 3 -7.05 12.31 8.34
C THR A 3 -7.42 12.39 6.87
N LYS A 4 -6.46 12.23 5.96
CA LYS A 4 -6.67 12.36 4.52
C LYS A 4 -5.96 11.23 3.76
N VAL A 5 -6.74 10.32 3.19
CA VAL A 5 -6.24 9.09 2.55
C VAL A 5 -6.57 9.07 1.07
N LEU A 6 -5.60 8.68 0.25
CA LEU A 6 -5.78 8.41 -1.17
C LEU A 6 -5.80 6.91 -1.43
N ILE A 7 -6.82 6.44 -2.14
CA ILE A 7 -6.96 5.05 -2.57
C ILE A 7 -6.76 4.97 -4.08
N ALA A 8 -5.87 4.09 -4.52
CA ALA A 8 -5.71 3.72 -5.92
C ALA A 8 -6.14 2.26 -6.11
N GLU A 9 -7.34 2.06 -6.64
CA GLU A 9 -7.98 0.75 -6.80
C GLU A 9 -9.01 0.84 -7.93
N ASP A 10 -8.98 -0.10 -8.87
CA ASP A 10 -9.87 -0.08 -10.02
C ASP A 10 -11.20 -0.84 -9.84
N PHE A 11 -11.31 -1.70 -8.82
CA PHE A 11 -12.53 -2.42 -8.52
C PHE A 11 -13.46 -1.65 -7.57
N ASP A 12 -14.67 -1.35 -8.04
CA ASP A 12 -15.66 -0.59 -7.27
C ASP A 12 -16.03 -1.25 -5.92
N SER A 13 -16.21 -2.57 -5.91
CA SER A 13 -16.57 -3.29 -4.69
C SER A 13 -15.49 -3.19 -3.61
N ILE A 14 -14.24 -3.20 -4.02
CA ILE A 14 -13.09 -3.05 -3.11
C ILE A 14 -13.01 -1.61 -2.62
N ASN A 15 -13.19 -0.63 -3.50
CA ASN A 15 -13.23 0.79 -3.11
C ASN A 15 -14.31 1.05 -2.06
N ILE A 16 -15.50 0.52 -2.25
CA ILE A 16 -16.60 0.67 -1.27
C ILE A 16 -16.19 0.11 0.10
N ALA A 17 -15.63 -1.10 0.12
CA ALA A 17 -15.20 -1.73 1.36
C ALA A 17 -14.07 -0.95 2.06
N LEU A 18 -13.10 -0.46 1.31
CA LEU A 18 -12.01 0.38 1.84
C LEU A 18 -12.56 1.70 2.40
N ILE A 19 -13.40 2.39 1.67
CA ILE A 19 -13.99 3.66 2.10
C ILE A 19 -14.78 3.48 3.40
N GLN A 20 -15.65 2.47 3.47
CA GLN A 20 -16.43 2.19 4.67
C GLN A 20 -15.52 1.86 5.87
N THR A 21 -14.45 1.12 5.64
CA THR A 21 -13.49 0.78 6.68
C THR A 21 -12.77 2.04 7.20
N LEU A 22 -12.29 2.88 6.29
CA LEU A 22 -11.60 4.12 6.65
C LEU A 22 -12.52 5.09 7.40
N GLU A 23 -13.76 5.22 6.95
CA GLU A 23 -14.80 6.02 7.66
C GLU A 23 -15.01 5.51 9.07
N SER A 24 -15.11 4.19 9.24
CA SER A 24 -15.28 3.56 10.57
C SER A 24 -14.09 3.81 11.50
N MET A 25 -12.90 4.05 10.94
CA MET A 25 -11.69 4.39 11.67
C MET A 25 -11.53 5.90 11.93
N GLY A 26 -12.48 6.72 11.47
CA GLY A 26 -12.48 8.16 11.70
C GLY A 26 -11.68 8.97 10.69
N VAL A 27 -11.31 8.42 9.54
CA VAL A 27 -10.68 9.17 8.45
C VAL A 27 -11.69 10.16 7.88
N LYS A 28 -11.31 11.43 7.80
CA LYS A 28 -12.23 12.53 7.45
C LYS A 28 -12.32 12.77 5.95
N GLU A 29 -11.20 12.67 5.24
CA GLU A 29 -11.10 12.91 3.82
C GLU A 29 -10.57 11.65 3.13
N ILE A 30 -11.38 11.11 2.22
CA ILE A 30 -11.02 9.93 1.45
C ILE A 30 -11.24 10.25 -0.01
N GLU A 31 -10.18 10.17 -0.79
CA GLU A 31 -10.26 10.25 -2.23
C GLU A 31 -9.85 8.92 -2.86
N HIS A 32 -10.48 8.56 -3.97
CA HIS A 32 -10.12 7.35 -4.69
C HIS A 32 -9.95 7.62 -6.17
N ALA A 33 -9.14 6.81 -6.80
CA ALA A 33 -8.90 6.84 -8.25
C ALA A 33 -8.83 5.40 -8.78
N LYS A 34 -9.45 5.18 -9.94
CA LYS A 34 -9.42 3.90 -10.64
C LYS A 34 -8.23 3.77 -11.58
N TYR A 35 -7.56 4.86 -11.89
CA TYR A 35 -6.37 4.93 -12.73
C TYR A 35 -5.21 5.50 -11.93
N CYS A 36 -4.03 4.94 -12.15
CA CYS A 36 -2.81 5.44 -11.51
C CYS A 36 -2.52 6.91 -11.86
N ASP A 37 -2.78 7.30 -13.12
CA ASP A 37 -2.59 8.69 -13.57
C ASP A 37 -3.49 9.67 -12.79
N ASP A 38 -4.74 9.28 -12.53
CA ASP A 38 -5.69 10.11 -11.78
C ASP A 38 -5.27 10.19 -10.30
N ALA A 39 -4.76 9.10 -9.73
CA ALA A 39 -4.22 9.10 -8.38
C ALA A 39 -3.04 10.06 -8.24
N LEU A 40 -2.10 10.03 -9.19
CA LEU A 40 -0.97 10.97 -9.21
C LEU A 40 -1.44 12.41 -9.33
N LEU A 41 -2.42 12.68 -10.19
CA LEU A 41 -2.99 14.02 -10.36
C LEU A 41 -3.64 14.53 -9.07
N LYS A 42 -4.38 13.68 -8.37
CA LYS A 42 -4.95 14.01 -7.05
C LYS A 42 -3.87 14.33 -6.01
N ALA A 43 -2.80 13.52 -5.98
CA ALA A 43 -1.68 13.77 -5.08
C ALA A 43 -0.99 15.11 -5.37
N LYS A 44 -0.75 15.43 -6.63
CA LYS A 44 -0.19 16.74 -7.05
C LYS A 44 -1.08 17.88 -6.63
N LYS A 45 -2.39 17.78 -6.89
CA LYS A 45 -3.35 18.79 -6.50
C LYS A 45 -3.37 19.03 -4.99
N ALA A 46 -3.38 17.94 -4.22
CA ALA A 46 -3.37 18.04 -2.75
C ALA A 46 -2.14 18.79 -2.23
N ILE A 47 -0.97 18.56 -2.82
CA ILE A 47 0.26 19.27 -2.47
C ILE A 47 0.16 20.76 -2.84
N GLN A 48 -0.37 21.09 -4.02
CA GLN A 48 -0.59 22.49 -4.45
C GLN A 48 -1.54 23.21 -3.49
N ASP A 49 -2.58 22.53 -3.02
CA ASP A 49 -3.57 23.07 -2.09
C ASP A 49 -3.04 23.13 -0.64
N LYS A 50 -1.79 22.75 -0.40
CA LYS A 50 -1.14 22.66 0.92
C LYS A 50 -1.87 21.71 1.90
N ALA A 51 -2.52 20.70 1.38
CA ALA A 51 -3.24 19.68 2.11
C ALA A 51 -2.91 18.29 1.55
N PRO A 52 -1.64 17.84 1.67
CA PRO A 52 -1.21 16.55 1.11
C PRO A 52 -1.90 15.38 1.79
N PHE A 53 -1.96 14.26 1.10
CA PHE A 53 -2.42 13.00 1.69
C PHE A 53 -1.43 12.53 2.75
N ASP A 54 -1.94 11.93 3.82
CA ASP A 54 -1.12 11.36 4.90
C ASP A 54 -1.01 9.83 4.83
N LEU A 55 -1.68 9.21 3.86
CA LEU A 55 -1.53 7.78 3.54
C LEU A 55 -1.95 7.53 2.08
N LEU A 56 -1.19 6.69 1.38
CA LEU A 56 -1.58 6.08 0.11
C LEU A 56 -1.90 4.61 0.35
N ILE A 57 -3.09 4.18 -0.07
CA ILE A 57 -3.46 2.76 -0.18
C ILE A 57 -3.54 2.44 -1.66
N SER A 58 -2.74 1.50 -2.16
CA SER A 58 -2.68 1.18 -3.57
C SER A 58 -2.72 -0.32 -3.84
N ASP A 59 -3.50 -0.72 -4.85
CA ASP A 59 -3.27 -2.00 -5.50
C ASP A 59 -2.00 -1.94 -6.37
N LEU A 60 -1.49 -3.08 -6.77
CA LEU A 60 -0.36 -3.19 -7.71
C LEU A 60 -0.82 -3.38 -9.14
N SER A 61 -1.93 -4.09 -9.34
CA SER A 61 -2.45 -4.45 -10.67
C SER A 61 -3.66 -3.60 -11.02
N PHE A 62 -3.63 -3.03 -12.21
CA PHE A 62 -4.72 -2.23 -12.78
C PHE A 62 -5.10 -2.79 -14.13
N GLU A 63 -6.39 -3.01 -14.36
CA GLU A 63 -6.89 -3.49 -15.62
C GLU A 63 -6.68 -2.45 -16.74
N THR A 64 -6.24 -2.94 -17.89
CA THR A 64 -6.15 -2.10 -19.09
C THR A 64 -7.51 -2.00 -19.78
N ASP A 65 -7.86 -0.80 -20.20
CA ASP A 65 -9.06 -0.53 -20.97
C ASP A 65 -8.72 0.32 -22.22
N TYR A 66 -9.71 0.97 -22.80
CA TYR A 66 -9.53 1.84 -23.96
C TYR A 66 -8.73 3.12 -23.68
N ARG A 67 -8.59 3.48 -22.41
CA ARG A 67 -7.90 4.72 -21.98
C ARG A 67 -6.37 4.53 -22.04
N THR A 68 -5.69 5.47 -22.69
CA THR A 68 -4.23 5.54 -22.66
C THR A 68 -3.76 6.09 -21.31
N VAL A 69 -2.86 5.37 -20.65
CA VAL A 69 -2.30 5.74 -19.35
C VAL A 69 -0.78 5.79 -19.40
N SER A 70 -0.19 6.69 -18.62
CA SER A 70 1.26 6.80 -18.44
C SER A 70 1.78 5.85 -17.39
N LEU A 71 1.07 5.74 -16.26
CA LEU A 71 1.37 4.82 -15.17
C LEU A 71 0.50 3.57 -15.29
N LYS A 72 1.14 2.40 -15.38
CA LYS A 72 0.45 1.13 -15.67
C LYS A 72 0.30 0.23 -14.46
N SER A 73 1.01 0.51 -13.36
CA SER A 73 1.04 -0.34 -12.17
C SER A 73 1.10 0.47 -10.88
N GLY A 74 0.76 -0.19 -9.78
CA GLY A 74 0.89 0.42 -8.45
C GLY A 74 2.33 0.76 -8.11
N GLU A 75 3.30 -0.03 -8.55
CA GLU A 75 4.73 0.24 -8.35
C GLU A 75 5.14 1.54 -9.03
N GLU A 76 4.71 1.75 -10.27
CA GLU A 76 4.98 3.00 -11.00
C GLU A 76 4.32 4.20 -10.32
N LEU A 77 3.10 4.03 -9.82
CA LEU A 77 2.37 5.07 -9.08
C LEU A 77 3.10 5.45 -7.79
N ILE A 78 3.49 4.45 -7.01
CA ILE A 78 4.21 4.68 -5.74
C ILE A 78 5.52 5.44 -6.00
N ALA A 79 6.29 5.03 -7.00
CA ALA A 79 7.51 5.71 -7.38
C ALA A 79 7.27 7.17 -7.78
N ALA A 80 6.22 7.42 -8.57
CA ALA A 80 5.86 8.78 -9.02
C ALA A 80 5.41 9.66 -7.85
N ILE A 81 4.57 9.15 -6.97
CA ILE A 81 4.10 9.89 -5.78
C ILE A 81 5.27 10.18 -4.84
N ARG A 82 6.17 9.24 -4.62
CA ARG A 82 7.34 9.45 -3.76
C ARG A 82 8.35 10.47 -4.30
N LYS A 83 8.34 10.75 -5.59
CA LYS A 83 9.12 11.86 -6.16
C LYS A 83 8.61 13.23 -5.72
N ILE A 84 7.29 13.37 -5.51
CA ILE A 84 6.66 14.63 -5.11
C ILE A 84 6.37 14.70 -3.61
N GLN A 85 6.26 13.57 -2.95
CA GLN A 85 6.01 13.45 -1.50
C GLN A 85 6.81 12.26 -0.94
N PRO A 86 8.13 12.43 -0.68
CA PRO A 86 9.03 11.32 -0.32
C PRO A 86 8.64 10.58 0.96
N GLU A 87 8.03 11.26 1.90
CA GLU A 87 7.71 10.73 3.24
C GLU A 87 6.30 10.15 3.36
N ILE A 88 5.52 10.11 2.28
CA ILE A 88 4.16 9.56 2.36
C ILE A 88 4.20 8.08 2.76
N PRO A 89 3.48 7.68 3.82
CA PRO A 89 3.28 6.27 4.11
C PRO A 89 2.52 5.58 2.98
N VAL A 90 2.93 4.36 2.65
CA VAL A 90 2.32 3.55 1.59
C VAL A 90 1.91 2.21 2.16
N LEU A 91 0.62 1.88 1.98
CA LEU A 91 0.04 0.58 2.24
C LEU A 91 -0.36 -0.05 0.91
N VAL A 92 0.24 -1.18 0.57
CA VAL A 92 -0.13 -1.96 -0.61
C VAL A 92 -1.24 -2.94 -0.22
N TYR A 93 -2.33 -2.92 -0.98
CA TYR A 93 -3.50 -3.78 -0.80
C TYR A 93 -3.79 -4.51 -2.10
N THR A 94 -3.40 -5.79 -2.20
CA THR A 94 -3.32 -6.49 -3.47
C THR A 94 -3.55 -8.01 -3.35
N VAL A 95 -3.85 -8.66 -4.47
CA VAL A 95 -3.86 -10.14 -4.58
C VAL A 95 -2.48 -10.71 -4.92
N GLU A 96 -1.49 -9.88 -5.21
CA GLU A 96 -0.13 -10.32 -5.52
C GLU A 96 0.48 -11.08 -4.34
N ASP A 97 1.07 -12.24 -4.60
CA ASP A 97 1.65 -13.11 -3.58
C ASP A 97 3.07 -13.59 -3.90
N LYS A 98 3.64 -13.12 -5.00
CA LYS A 98 5.00 -13.51 -5.40
C LYS A 98 6.03 -12.92 -4.45
N SER A 99 6.83 -13.79 -3.84
CA SER A 99 7.83 -13.41 -2.84
C SER A 99 8.80 -12.33 -3.33
N PHE A 100 9.27 -12.43 -4.58
CA PHE A 100 10.23 -11.47 -5.12
C PHE A 100 9.62 -10.07 -5.31
N VAL A 101 8.33 -9.98 -5.64
CA VAL A 101 7.61 -8.70 -5.73
C VAL A 101 7.49 -8.06 -4.36
N ILE A 102 7.07 -8.82 -3.37
CA ILE A 102 6.92 -8.36 -1.99
C ILE A 102 8.27 -7.91 -1.43
N LYS A 103 9.32 -8.71 -1.65
CA LYS A 103 10.67 -8.39 -1.22
C LYS A 103 11.15 -7.06 -1.81
N SER A 104 10.98 -6.86 -3.11
CA SER A 104 11.33 -5.61 -3.79
C SER A 104 10.57 -4.41 -3.23
N LEU A 105 9.27 -4.57 -2.96
CA LEU A 105 8.46 -3.50 -2.37
C LEU A 105 8.94 -3.11 -0.97
N VAL A 106 9.31 -4.08 -0.17
CA VAL A 106 9.81 -3.84 1.20
C VAL A 106 11.21 -3.23 1.19
N GLU A 107 12.13 -3.79 0.43
CA GLU A 107 13.56 -3.42 0.45
C GLU A 107 13.89 -2.22 -0.42
N ASP A 108 13.39 -2.19 -1.63
CA ASP A 108 13.75 -1.17 -2.63
C ASP A 108 12.80 0.03 -2.57
N VAL A 109 11.49 -0.24 -2.52
CA VAL A 109 10.45 0.78 -2.51
C VAL A 109 10.16 1.29 -1.10
N LYS A 110 10.47 0.48 -0.09
CA LYS A 110 10.28 0.79 1.34
C LYS A 110 8.83 1.17 1.67
N ILE A 111 7.91 0.33 1.22
CA ILE A 111 6.51 0.46 1.63
C ILE A 111 6.36 0.24 3.13
N ASN A 112 5.32 0.79 3.72
CA ASN A 112 5.07 0.72 5.16
C ASN A 112 4.19 -0.47 5.54
N ALA A 113 3.34 -0.92 4.63
CA ALA A 113 2.51 -2.11 4.88
C ALA A 113 2.17 -2.83 3.59
N PHE A 114 2.02 -4.14 3.71
CA PHE A 114 1.54 -5.03 2.65
C PHE A 114 0.40 -5.88 3.19
N VAL A 115 -0.79 -5.71 2.63
CA VAL A 115 -1.98 -6.47 3.00
C VAL A 115 -2.46 -7.26 1.78
N HIS A 116 -2.49 -8.59 1.91
CA HIS A 116 -3.01 -9.47 0.88
C HIS A 116 -4.54 -9.47 0.91
N LYS A 117 -5.17 -9.22 -0.24
CA LYS A 117 -6.62 -9.32 -0.38
C LYS A 117 -7.08 -10.75 -0.13
N GLY A 118 -7.97 -10.94 0.82
CA GLY A 118 -8.46 -12.25 1.21
C GLY A 118 -9.47 -12.15 2.34
N ARG A 119 -9.75 -13.29 2.96
CA ARG A 119 -10.83 -13.43 3.93
C ARG A 119 -10.70 -12.47 5.13
N ASN A 120 -9.49 -12.23 5.61
CA ASN A 120 -9.22 -11.39 6.78
C ASN A 120 -8.59 -10.02 6.42
N SER A 121 -8.67 -9.61 5.16
CA SER A 121 -7.94 -8.45 4.68
C SER A 121 -8.39 -7.14 5.31
N ILE A 122 -9.66 -6.98 5.63
CA ILE A 122 -10.16 -5.75 6.28
C ILE A 122 -9.62 -5.64 7.72
N SER A 123 -9.62 -6.73 8.47
CA SER A 123 -9.02 -6.76 9.81
C SER A 123 -7.52 -6.46 9.76
N GLN A 124 -6.81 -7.04 8.80
CA GLN A 124 -5.39 -6.80 8.58
C GLN A 124 -5.11 -5.35 8.14
N LEU A 125 -5.98 -4.78 7.31
CA LEU A 125 -5.88 -3.37 6.90
C LEU A 125 -5.91 -2.44 8.13
N LYS A 126 -6.85 -2.65 9.04
CA LYS A 126 -6.95 -1.87 10.28
C LYS A 126 -5.68 -1.99 11.12
N THR A 127 -5.20 -3.22 11.34
CA THR A 127 -3.96 -3.47 12.07
C THR A 127 -2.76 -2.83 11.38
N ALA A 128 -2.68 -2.92 10.06
CA ALA A 128 -1.60 -2.31 9.28
C ALA A 128 -1.58 -0.79 9.43
N MET A 129 -2.74 -0.14 9.36
CA MET A 129 -2.84 1.31 9.54
C MET A 129 -2.45 1.75 10.95
N GLU A 130 -2.88 1.03 11.97
CA GLU A 130 -2.48 1.28 13.35
C GLU A 130 -0.96 1.11 13.54
N THR A 131 -0.40 0.06 12.94
CA THR A 131 1.05 -0.21 12.98
C THR A 131 1.85 0.93 12.35
N ILE A 132 1.41 1.44 11.19
CA ILE A 132 2.07 2.58 10.53
C ILE A 132 2.01 3.84 11.42
N LEU A 133 0.88 4.10 12.07
CA LEU A 133 0.74 5.26 12.97
C LEU A 133 1.72 5.23 14.14
N PHE A 134 2.09 4.04 14.61
CA PHE A 134 3.09 3.86 15.68
C PHE A 134 4.53 3.78 15.15
N GLY A 135 4.74 4.04 13.85
CA GLY A 135 6.06 4.02 13.24
C GLY A 135 6.57 2.64 12.85
N GLY A 136 5.73 1.61 12.93
CA GLY A 136 6.06 0.25 12.52
C GLY A 136 5.72 -0.06 11.06
N ASN A 137 6.02 -1.28 10.65
CA ASN A 137 5.70 -1.83 9.34
C ASN A 137 4.89 -3.12 9.49
N PHE A 138 4.09 -3.45 8.49
CA PHE A 138 3.19 -4.60 8.54
C PHE A 138 3.25 -5.41 7.24
N ILE A 139 3.29 -6.74 7.36
CA ILE A 139 3.06 -7.68 6.26
C ILE A 139 2.01 -8.70 6.70
N SER A 140 1.04 -9.01 5.82
CA SER A 140 0.07 -10.06 6.07
C SER A 140 0.72 -11.37 6.48
N GLN A 141 0.23 -12.02 7.52
CA GLN A 141 0.85 -13.22 8.12
C GLN A 141 1.02 -14.38 7.13
N ASN A 142 0.04 -14.63 6.28
CA ASN A 142 0.12 -15.66 5.25
C ASN A 142 1.28 -15.45 4.27
N LEU A 143 1.61 -14.20 3.96
CA LEU A 143 2.73 -13.86 3.09
C LEU A 143 4.05 -13.87 3.84
N ALA A 144 4.06 -13.47 5.09
CA ALA A 144 5.25 -13.57 5.95
C ALA A 144 5.70 -15.02 6.08
N HIS A 145 4.77 -15.97 6.23
CA HIS A 145 5.08 -17.41 6.21
C HIS A 145 5.62 -17.87 4.87
N ALA A 146 5.00 -17.46 3.75
CA ALA A 146 5.48 -17.79 2.41
C ALA A 146 6.90 -17.27 2.15
N LEU A 147 7.24 -16.10 2.66
CA LEU A 147 8.58 -15.52 2.60
C LEU A 147 9.60 -16.32 3.44
N LYS A 148 9.18 -16.94 4.55
CA LYS A 148 10.04 -17.81 5.37
C LYS A 148 10.23 -19.19 4.78
N ASP A 149 9.20 -19.75 4.13
CA ASP A 149 9.17 -21.12 3.60
C ASP A 149 9.87 -21.25 2.23
N THR A 150 9.97 -20.18 1.46
CA THR A 150 10.84 -20.18 0.28
C THR A 150 12.28 -20.29 0.73
N ASN A 151 13.02 -21.31 0.27
CA ASN A 151 14.41 -21.61 0.62
C ASN A 151 15.31 -20.38 0.51
N PHE A 152 15.26 -19.55 1.52
CA PHE A 152 16.14 -18.41 1.72
C PHE A 152 17.51 -18.88 2.27
N ASN A 153 18.11 -19.89 1.64
CA ASN A 153 19.50 -20.25 1.94
C ASN A 153 20.48 -19.11 1.61
N GLU A 154 19.97 -17.99 1.12
CA GLU A 154 20.73 -16.79 0.75
C GLU A 154 20.17 -15.49 1.38
N ILE A 155 19.28 -15.59 2.38
CA ILE A 155 18.88 -14.39 3.12
C ILE A 155 20.06 -13.99 4.00
N GLU A 156 20.66 -12.85 3.73
CA GLU A 156 21.61 -12.23 4.64
C GLU A 156 20.90 -11.91 5.98
N ASP A 157 21.65 -11.93 7.09
CA ASP A 157 21.12 -11.63 8.44
C ASP A 157 20.30 -10.33 8.48
N TYR A 158 20.62 -9.40 7.62
CA TYR A 158 19.90 -8.15 7.41
C TYR A 158 18.45 -8.33 6.93
N ASP A 159 18.21 -9.26 6.02
CA ASP A 159 16.86 -9.56 5.50
C ASP A 159 15.97 -10.19 6.59
N VAL A 160 16.56 -11.01 7.44
CA VAL A 160 15.88 -11.61 8.59
C VAL A 160 15.49 -10.55 9.61
N GLU A 161 16.34 -9.56 9.83
CA GLU A 161 16.08 -8.47 10.77
C GLU A 161 14.92 -7.59 10.27
N ILE A 162 14.88 -7.24 8.98
CA ILE A 162 13.76 -6.50 8.38
C ILE A 162 12.46 -7.29 8.52
N LEU A 163 12.46 -8.58 8.16
CA LEU A 163 11.27 -9.43 8.28
C LEU A 163 10.83 -9.59 9.73
N SER A 164 11.76 -9.71 10.67
CA SER A 164 11.44 -9.80 12.10
C SER A 164 10.84 -8.50 12.65
N HIS A 165 11.31 -7.35 12.19
CA HIS A 165 10.73 -6.04 12.53
C HIS A 165 9.32 -5.87 11.96
N LEU A 166 9.08 -6.38 10.75
CA LEU A 166 7.76 -6.36 10.10
C LEU A 166 6.77 -7.31 10.78
N LEU A 167 7.24 -8.34 11.49
CA LEU A 167 6.42 -9.36 12.15
C LEU A 167 6.14 -9.07 13.62
N LEU A 168 6.88 -8.17 14.26
CA LEU A 168 6.77 -7.87 15.70
C LEU A 168 5.67 -6.85 16.02
N PHE A 169 4.98 -6.38 15.02
CA PHE A 169 3.87 -5.43 15.16
C PHE A 169 2.55 -6.06 14.63
#